data_0bacc1b170d58638bf44de510599de3a
#
_entry.id   0bacc1b170d58638bf44de510599de3a
#
_cell.length_a   1.000
_cell.length_b   1.000
_cell.length_c   1.000
_cell.angle_alpha   90.00
_cell.angle_beta   90.00
_cell.angle_gamma   90.00
#
_symmetry.space_group_name_H-M   'P 1'
#
loop_
_entity.id
_entity.type
_entity.pdbx_description
1 polymer ?
#
loop_
_entity_poly.entity_id
_entity_poly.type
_entity_poly.pdbx_seq_one_letter_code
_entity_poly.pdbx_strand_id
1 'polypeptide(L)'
;MKTKSIILFIIMALTMNVGAQEIADWWNDVAVFAVNKVPPRTNVIPYQDENGINNLEYRQSPYYQCINGTWKFNWVERPADKPEGFYEEGYDVTSWGSIPVPGNWEMNGYGVPVYVNQTNEFPSNPPYAPTEYNPVGCYVHDFSVPAEWDGRNVYINFGAVKSAMYLWINGKFVALSEMPRSRASR
;
A
#
# COMPACT_ATOMS: atom_id res chain seq x y z
N MET A 1 -2.61 -49.09 43.83
CA MET A 1 -2.60 -47.65 43.57
C MET A 1 -1.82 -47.39 42.30
N LYS A 2 -2.49 -46.99 41.22
CA LYS A 2 -1.84 -46.70 39.92
C LYS A 2 -1.69 -45.18 39.80
N THR A 3 -0.46 -44.71 39.86
CA THR A 3 -0.07 -43.28 39.66
C THR A 3 -0.17 -42.94 38.18
N LYS A 4 -1.08 -42.05 37.82
CA LYS A 4 -1.18 -41.51 36.46
C LYS A 4 -0.24 -40.30 36.34
N SER A 5 0.83 -40.45 35.58
CA SER A 5 1.69 -39.31 35.15
C SER A 5 0.94 -38.49 34.12
N ILE A 6 0.68 -37.23 34.45
CA ILE A 6 0.17 -36.22 33.52
C ILE A 6 1.39 -35.56 32.90
N ILE A 7 1.66 -35.84 31.62
CA ILE A 7 2.65 -35.12 30.85
C ILE A 7 1.98 -33.85 30.32
N LEU A 8 2.36 -32.70 30.90
CA LEU A 8 1.92 -31.40 30.44
C LEU A 8 2.77 -30.99 29.23
N PHE A 9 2.22 -31.11 28.02
CA PHE A 9 2.81 -30.55 26.81
C PHE A 9 2.60 -29.03 26.83
N ILE A 10 3.65 -28.28 27.20
CA ILE A 10 3.71 -26.83 26.96
C ILE A 10 4.04 -26.65 25.50
N ILE A 11 3.05 -26.40 24.65
CA ILE A 11 3.23 -25.91 23.33
C ILE A 11 3.62 -24.44 23.46
N MET A 12 4.91 -24.17 23.40
CA MET A 12 5.46 -22.83 23.31
C MET A 12 5.21 -22.35 21.88
N ALA A 13 4.08 -21.67 21.66
CA ALA A 13 3.82 -20.96 20.41
C ALA A 13 4.85 -19.82 20.34
N LEU A 14 5.93 -20.05 19.59
CA LEU A 14 6.76 -18.94 19.10
C LEU A 14 5.89 -18.14 18.11
N THR A 15 5.21 -17.13 18.61
CA THR A 15 4.73 -16.05 17.75
C THR A 15 5.98 -15.33 17.25
N MET A 16 6.36 -15.58 16.01
CA MET A 16 7.29 -14.72 15.32
C MET A 16 6.61 -13.36 15.15
N ASN A 17 6.85 -12.47 16.11
CA ASN A 17 6.72 -11.05 15.86
C ASN A 17 7.79 -10.71 14.83
N VAL A 18 7.46 -10.79 13.54
CA VAL A 18 8.21 -10.06 12.51
C VAL A 18 7.95 -8.60 12.87
N GLY A 19 8.96 -7.98 13.47
CA GLY A 19 8.81 -6.66 14.05
C GLY A 19 8.33 -5.67 12.99
N ALA A 20 7.32 -4.90 13.31
CA ALA A 20 6.80 -3.81 12.47
C ALA A 20 7.91 -2.85 11.99
N GLN A 21 9.01 -2.81 12.71
CA GLN A 21 10.19 -2.01 12.41
C GLN A 21 11.01 -2.52 11.20
N GLU A 22 11.05 -3.83 10.98
CA GLU A 22 11.80 -4.42 9.85
C GLU A 22 11.11 -4.12 8.51
N ILE A 23 9.78 -4.08 8.49
CA ILE A 23 8.99 -3.72 7.31
C ILE A 23 9.09 -2.21 7.02
N ALA A 24 9.24 -1.39 8.05
CA ALA A 24 9.21 0.06 7.94
C ALA A 24 10.39 0.63 7.13
N ASP A 25 11.53 -0.05 7.08
CA ASP A 25 12.77 0.44 6.47
C ASP A 25 13.03 -0.10 5.05
N TRP A 26 12.15 -0.93 4.52
CA TRP A 26 12.31 -1.48 3.16
C TRP A 26 12.36 -0.41 2.06
N TRP A 27 11.77 0.78 2.29
CA TRP A 27 11.83 1.89 1.34
C TRP A 27 13.26 2.38 1.04
N ASN A 28 14.22 2.03 1.88
CA ASN A 28 15.65 2.37 1.73
C ASN A 28 16.54 1.12 1.51
N ASP A 29 15.95 -0.05 1.39
CA ASP A 29 16.64 -1.30 1.05
C ASP A 29 16.55 -1.55 -0.45
N VAL A 30 17.68 -1.39 -1.14
CA VAL A 30 17.76 -1.56 -2.60
C VAL A 30 17.50 -2.98 -3.09
N ALA A 31 17.47 -3.96 -2.21
CA ALA A 31 17.16 -5.34 -2.54
C ALA A 31 15.64 -5.64 -2.49
N VAL A 32 14.87 -4.80 -1.79
CA VAL A 32 13.42 -4.99 -1.59
C VAL A 32 12.65 -3.93 -2.37
N PHE A 33 12.14 -4.26 -3.55
CA PHE A 33 11.37 -3.35 -4.40
C PHE A 33 9.92 -3.79 -4.64
N ALA A 34 9.57 -5.01 -4.26
CA ALA A 34 8.21 -5.51 -4.36
C ALA A 34 7.98 -6.69 -3.39
N VAL A 35 6.85 -6.66 -2.69
CA VAL A 35 6.36 -7.77 -1.85
C VAL A 35 4.90 -7.99 -2.16
N ASN A 36 4.49 -9.23 -2.39
CA ASN A 36 3.12 -9.64 -2.71
C ASN A 36 2.50 -8.90 -3.93
N LYS A 37 3.33 -8.38 -4.81
CA LYS A 37 2.89 -7.71 -6.04
C LYS A 37 2.82 -8.72 -7.17
N VAL A 38 1.68 -8.79 -7.84
CA VAL A 38 1.53 -9.58 -9.06
C VAL A 38 2.43 -8.98 -10.15
N PRO A 39 3.09 -9.81 -11.00
CA PRO A 39 3.89 -9.32 -12.11
C PRO A 39 3.12 -8.31 -12.97
N PRO A 40 3.79 -7.29 -13.52
CA PRO A 40 3.15 -6.30 -14.39
C PRO A 40 2.43 -6.97 -15.56
N ARG A 41 1.20 -6.57 -15.77
CA ARG A 41 0.37 -7.04 -16.88
C ARG A 41 -0.61 -5.94 -17.29
N THR A 42 -1.21 -6.07 -18.47
CA THR A 42 -2.34 -5.24 -18.86
C THR A 42 -3.51 -5.42 -17.90
N ASN A 43 -4.30 -4.37 -17.70
CA ASN A 43 -5.52 -4.47 -16.91
C ASN A 43 -6.47 -5.47 -17.58
N VAL A 44 -6.99 -6.38 -16.76
CA VAL A 44 -8.01 -7.35 -17.17
C VAL A 44 -9.22 -7.14 -16.28
N ILE A 45 -10.34 -6.88 -16.91
CA ILE A 45 -11.63 -6.77 -16.23
C ILE A 45 -12.45 -8.02 -16.59
N PRO A 46 -12.81 -8.85 -15.62
CA PRO A 46 -13.67 -10.00 -15.88
C PRO A 46 -15.11 -9.55 -16.09
N TYR A 47 -15.83 -10.29 -16.93
CA TYR A 47 -17.28 -10.16 -17.14
C TYR A 47 -17.93 -11.53 -16.93
N GLN A 48 -19.26 -11.56 -16.79
CA GLN A 48 -20.01 -12.81 -16.63
C GLN A 48 -20.04 -13.64 -17.93
N ASP A 49 -20.14 -12.97 -19.05
CA ASP A 49 -20.33 -13.57 -20.36
C ASP A 49 -19.88 -12.62 -21.50
N GLU A 50 -19.95 -13.09 -22.73
CA GLU A 50 -19.60 -12.31 -23.92
C GLU A 50 -20.53 -11.09 -24.14
N ASN A 51 -21.77 -11.16 -23.70
CA ASN A 51 -22.69 -10.03 -23.81
C ASN A 51 -22.23 -8.87 -22.92
N GLY A 52 -21.73 -9.17 -21.73
CA GLY A 52 -21.11 -8.17 -20.84
C GLY A 52 -19.89 -7.51 -21.50
N ILE A 53 -19.01 -8.28 -22.14
CA ILE A 53 -17.83 -7.77 -22.84
C ILE A 53 -18.23 -6.78 -23.95
N ASN A 54 -19.26 -7.09 -24.71
CA ASN A 54 -19.64 -6.34 -25.89
C ASN A 54 -20.50 -5.09 -25.58
N ASN A 55 -21.21 -5.08 -24.47
CA ASN A 55 -22.27 -4.09 -24.22
C ASN A 55 -22.11 -3.30 -22.92
N LEU A 56 -21.18 -3.65 -22.04
CA LEU A 56 -20.97 -2.96 -20.77
C LEU A 56 -19.64 -2.20 -20.76
N GLU A 57 -19.70 -0.97 -20.29
CA GLU A 57 -18.51 -0.26 -19.83
C GLU A 57 -17.83 -1.07 -18.71
N TYR A 58 -16.50 -1.10 -18.67
CA TYR A 58 -15.75 -1.90 -17.70
C TYR A 58 -16.13 -1.61 -16.24
N ARG A 59 -16.56 -0.38 -15.95
CA ARG A 59 -17.03 0.05 -14.62
C ARG A 59 -18.39 -0.54 -14.23
N GLN A 60 -19.11 -1.09 -15.19
CA GLN A 60 -20.42 -1.75 -14.99
C GLN A 60 -20.27 -3.26 -14.79
N SER A 61 -19.05 -3.79 -14.92
CA SER A 61 -18.81 -5.19 -14.61
C SER A 61 -19.15 -5.51 -13.15
N PRO A 62 -19.89 -6.59 -12.87
CA PRO A 62 -20.19 -7.00 -11.50
C PRO A 62 -18.95 -7.47 -10.72
N TYR A 63 -17.83 -7.61 -11.40
CA TYR A 63 -16.53 -7.99 -10.80
C TYR A 63 -15.55 -6.82 -10.69
N TYR A 64 -16.05 -5.61 -10.82
CA TYR A 64 -15.26 -4.38 -10.69
C TYR A 64 -15.88 -3.45 -9.66
N GLN A 65 -15.06 -2.94 -8.77
CA GLN A 65 -15.44 -1.88 -7.84
C GLN A 65 -14.39 -0.78 -7.89
N CYS A 66 -14.83 0.45 -8.04
CA CYS A 66 -13.98 1.62 -7.99
C CYS A 66 -13.93 2.15 -6.56
N ILE A 67 -12.74 2.25 -5.98
CA ILE A 67 -12.52 2.83 -4.65
C ILE A 67 -11.95 4.24 -4.71
N ASN A 68 -11.97 4.89 -5.89
CA ASN A 68 -11.64 6.31 -6.02
C ASN A 68 -12.62 7.15 -5.20
N GLY A 69 -12.16 8.30 -4.74
CA GLY A 69 -12.99 9.20 -3.96
C GLY A 69 -12.18 10.10 -3.05
N THR A 70 -12.80 10.54 -1.96
CA THR A 70 -12.13 11.33 -0.94
C THR A 70 -11.62 10.42 0.17
N TRP A 71 -10.31 10.44 0.38
CA TRP A 71 -9.63 9.63 1.39
C TRP A 71 -9.14 10.51 2.53
N LYS A 72 -9.05 9.97 3.73
CA LYS A 72 -8.33 10.61 4.84
C LYS A 72 -6.85 10.65 4.51
N PHE A 73 -6.20 11.77 4.84
CA PHE A 73 -4.84 12.04 4.43
C PHE A 73 -4.05 12.79 5.50
N ASN A 74 -2.84 12.29 5.76
CA ASN A 74 -1.83 12.96 6.58
C ASN A 74 -0.52 12.98 5.79
N TRP A 75 0.09 14.17 5.69
CA TRP A 75 1.34 14.38 4.97
C TRP A 75 2.44 14.80 5.96
N VAL A 76 3.62 14.22 5.81
CA VAL A 76 4.81 14.53 6.60
C VAL A 76 6.02 14.70 5.70
N GLU A 77 6.98 15.50 6.13
CA GLU A 77 8.19 15.81 5.34
C GLU A 77 9.20 14.66 5.32
N ARG A 78 9.20 13.80 6.36
CA ARG A 78 10.19 12.75 6.54
C ARG A 78 9.52 11.43 6.89
N PRO A 79 10.11 10.29 6.47
CA PRO A 79 9.57 8.98 6.85
C PRO A 79 9.52 8.76 8.36
N ALA A 80 10.44 9.37 9.13
CA ALA A 80 10.47 9.26 10.58
C ALA A 80 9.29 9.95 11.28
N ASP A 81 8.67 10.94 10.63
CA ASP A 81 7.58 11.74 11.22
C ASP A 81 6.20 11.13 10.96
N LYS A 82 6.12 10.02 10.21
CA LYS A 82 4.82 9.36 9.96
C LYS A 82 4.20 8.90 11.28
N PRO A 83 2.88 9.04 11.46
CA PRO A 83 2.21 8.53 12.66
C PRO A 83 2.46 7.05 12.86
N GLU A 84 2.92 6.67 14.05
CA GLU A 84 3.15 5.28 14.38
C GLU A 84 1.82 4.52 14.48
N GLY A 85 1.76 3.32 13.92
CA GLY A 85 0.59 2.46 14.00
C GLY A 85 -0.66 2.97 13.26
N PHE A 86 -0.55 3.98 12.39
CA PHE A 86 -1.71 4.57 11.71
C PHE A 86 -2.50 3.57 10.85
N TYR A 87 -1.89 2.46 10.50
CA TYR A 87 -2.47 1.37 9.72
C TYR A 87 -3.25 0.37 10.59
N GLU A 88 -3.22 0.49 11.91
CA GLU A 88 -3.92 -0.40 12.83
C GLU A 88 -5.43 -0.12 12.84
N GLU A 89 -6.22 -1.17 13.06
CA GLU A 89 -7.66 -1.03 13.20
C GLU A 89 -8.01 -0.13 14.40
N GLY A 90 -8.90 0.82 14.17
CA GLY A 90 -9.34 1.74 15.22
C GLY A 90 -8.42 2.94 15.48
N TYR A 91 -7.35 3.11 14.68
CA TYR A 91 -6.55 4.33 14.76
C TYR A 91 -7.39 5.57 14.45
N ASP A 92 -7.31 6.59 15.30
CA ASP A 92 -8.12 7.81 15.16
C ASP A 92 -7.54 8.74 14.08
N VAL A 93 -8.20 8.79 12.94
CA VAL A 93 -7.90 9.68 11.80
C VAL A 93 -8.86 10.87 11.70
N THR A 94 -9.66 11.16 12.72
CA THR A 94 -10.67 12.22 12.68
C THR A 94 -10.07 13.61 12.47
N SER A 95 -8.88 13.85 13.03
CA SER A 95 -8.12 15.11 12.87
C SER A 95 -7.39 15.24 11.53
N TRP A 96 -7.33 14.17 10.73
CA TRP A 96 -6.62 14.20 9.45
C TRP A 96 -7.38 15.01 8.41
N GLY A 97 -6.63 15.60 7.49
CA GLY A 97 -7.18 16.18 6.27
C GLY A 97 -7.84 15.14 5.36
N SER A 98 -8.22 15.59 4.18
CA SER A 98 -8.77 14.72 3.13
C SER A 98 -8.20 15.13 1.79
N ILE A 99 -8.05 14.14 0.89
CA ILE A 99 -7.51 14.34 -0.44
C ILE A 99 -8.34 13.56 -1.46
N PRO A 100 -8.58 14.10 -2.67
CA PRO A 100 -9.16 13.30 -3.74
C PRO A 100 -8.17 12.24 -4.23
N VAL A 101 -8.66 11.02 -4.46
CA VAL A 101 -7.90 9.91 -5.05
C VAL A 101 -8.65 9.46 -6.32
N PRO A 102 -8.02 9.47 -7.52
CA PRO A 102 -6.63 9.85 -7.78
C PRO A 102 -6.37 11.35 -7.65
N GLY A 103 -5.16 11.70 -7.23
CA GLY A 103 -4.72 13.09 -7.11
C GLY A 103 -3.27 13.18 -6.70
N ASN A 104 -2.62 14.26 -7.08
CA ASN A 104 -1.28 14.59 -6.60
C ASN A 104 -1.42 15.47 -5.36
N TRP A 105 -0.69 15.15 -4.31
CA TRP A 105 -0.78 15.92 -3.06
C TRP A 105 -0.30 17.36 -3.20
N GLU A 106 0.69 17.62 -4.08
CA GLU A 106 1.19 18.97 -4.35
C GLU A 106 0.10 19.88 -4.94
N MET A 107 -0.79 19.30 -5.75
CA MET A 107 -1.94 20.03 -6.30
C MET A 107 -3.07 20.24 -5.27
N ASN A 108 -2.97 19.60 -4.14
CA ASN A 108 -3.91 19.71 -3.02
C ASN A 108 -3.31 20.46 -1.82
N GLY A 109 -2.20 21.18 -2.02
CA GLY A 109 -1.61 22.08 -1.03
C GLY A 109 -0.62 21.42 -0.07
N TYR A 110 -0.12 20.21 -0.38
CA TYR A 110 0.86 19.52 0.43
C TYR A 110 2.21 19.47 -0.28
N GLY A 111 3.27 19.85 0.42
CA GLY A 111 4.62 19.89 -0.15
C GLY A 111 4.79 20.96 -1.23
N VAL A 112 5.82 20.80 -2.05
CA VAL A 112 6.17 21.72 -3.15
C VAL A 112 6.27 20.93 -4.45
N PRO A 113 5.59 21.36 -5.52
CA PRO A 113 5.74 20.72 -6.83
C PRO A 113 7.16 20.93 -7.35
N VAL A 114 7.83 19.83 -7.69
CA VAL A 114 9.19 19.84 -8.19
C VAL A 114 9.19 19.59 -9.70
N TYR A 115 9.89 20.47 -10.44
CA TYR A 115 10.01 20.38 -11.89
C TYR A 115 11.23 19.54 -12.26
N VAL A 116 11.04 18.22 -12.26
CA VAL A 116 12.10 17.21 -12.32
C VAL A 116 12.94 17.18 -13.61
N ASN A 117 12.50 17.84 -14.66
CA ASN A 117 13.26 17.91 -15.92
C ASN A 117 14.41 18.94 -15.89
N GLN A 118 14.49 19.77 -14.85
CA GLN A 118 15.52 20.79 -14.71
C GLN A 118 16.46 20.55 -13.52
N THR A 119 15.97 19.90 -12.49
CA THR A 119 16.74 19.63 -11.26
C THR A 119 16.44 18.25 -10.72
N ASN A 120 17.39 17.65 -10.01
CA ASN A 120 17.11 16.49 -9.19
C ASN A 120 16.28 16.92 -7.99
N GLU A 121 15.21 16.18 -7.70
CA GLU A 121 14.34 16.41 -6.57
C GLU A 121 15.09 16.33 -5.25
N PHE A 122 16.10 15.48 -5.20
CA PHE A 122 16.89 15.19 -4.01
C PHE A 122 18.40 15.30 -4.25
N PRO A 123 19.19 15.59 -3.22
CA PRO A 123 20.63 15.43 -3.28
C PRO A 123 21.02 14.03 -3.74
N SER A 124 22.05 13.93 -4.58
CA SER A 124 22.50 12.63 -5.08
C SER A 124 23.18 11.84 -3.97
N ASN A 125 22.60 10.70 -3.61
CA ASN A 125 23.17 9.73 -2.65
C ASN A 125 22.84 8.29 -3.07
N PRO A 126 23.14 7.88 -4.31
CA PRO A 126 22.77 6.54 -4.75
C PRO A 126 23.56 5.47 -3.97
N PRO A 127 22.94 4.35 -3.61
CA PRO A 127 21.61 3.94 -4.03
C PRO A 127 20.48 4.38 -3.09
N TYR A 128 20.79 5.09 -2.02
CA TYR A 128 19.86 5.39 -0.94
C TYR A 128 18.99 6.61 -1.23
N ALA A 129 17.77 6.58 -0.71
CA ALA A 129 16.89 7.72 -0.68
C ALA A 129 17.26 8.65 0.49
N PRO A 130 17.02 9.97 0.38
CA PRO A 130 17.27 10.89 1.49
C PRO A 130 16.35 10.63 2.67
N THR A 131 16.82 10.97 3.87
CA THR A 131 16.07 10.83 5.11
C THR A 131 15.51 12.16 5.63
N GLU A 132 16.22 13.27 5.32
CA GLU A 132 15.89 14.60 5.85
C GLU A 132 14.68 15.24 5.17
N TYR A 133 14.55 15.08 3.87
CA TYR A 133 13.38 15.47 3.11
C TYR A 133 13.03 14.37 2.11
N ASN A 134 12.05 13.58 2.47
CA ASN A 134 11.51 12.48 1.67
C ASN A 134 10.03 12.31 2.05
N PRO A 135 9.15 13.15 1.51
CA PRO A 135 7.78 13.25 1.96
C PRO A 135 7.02 11.94 1.93
N VAL A 136 6.17 11.75 2.93
CA VAL A 136 5.29 10.58 3.04
C VAL A 136 3.84 11.02 3.16
N GLY A 137 3.00 10.45 2.32
CA GLY A 137 1.54 10.55 2.41
C GLY A 137 0.96 9.30 3.05
N CYS A 138 0.30 9.46 4.19
CA CYS A 138 -0.46 8.41 4.84
C CYS A 138 -1.93 8.54 4.43
N TYR A 139 -2.47 7.50 3.79
CA TYR A 139 -3.83 7.46 3.28
C TYR A 139 -4.65 6.43 4.05
N VAL A 140 -5.88 6.78 4.40
CA VAL A 140 -6.83 5.83 5.00
C VAL A 140 -8.17 5.94 4.29
N HIS A 141 -8.74 4.80 3.95
CA HIS A 141 -10.03 4.69 3.29
C HIS A 141 -10.75 3.40 3.65
N ASP A 142 -12.01 3.52 4.00
CA ASP A 142 -12.86 2.38 4.27
C ASP A 142 -13.60 1.96 3.00
N PHE A 143 -13.64 0.67 2.73
CA PHE A 143 -14.42 0.10 1.65
C PHE A 143 -14.98 -1.26 2.04
N SER A 144 -16.04 -1.68 1.37
CA SER A 144 -16.61 -3.01 1.54
C SER A 144 -16.44 -3.84 0.27
N VAL A 145 -16.14 -5.11 0.43
CA VAL A 145 -16.12 -6.07 -0.68
C VAL A 145 -17.53 -6.63 -0.84
N PRO A 146 -18.11 -6.64 -2.05
CA PRO A 146 -19.43 -7.22 -2.30
C PRO A 146 -19.51 -8.68 -1.81
N ALA A 147 -20.60 -9.04 -1.15
CA ALA A 147 -20.80 -10.40 -0.62
C ALA A 147 -20.79 -11.47 -1.73
N GLU A 148 -21.19 -11.07 -2.94
CA GLU A 148 -21.20 -11.93 -4.13
C GLU A 148 -19.79 -12.33 -4.60
N TRP A 149 -18.76 -11.71 -4.04
CA TRP A 149 -17.36 -12.05 -4.32
C TRP A 149 -16.80 -13.07 -3.33
N ASP A 150 -17.59 -13.54 -2.38
CA ASP A 150 -17.16 -14.57 -1.45
C ASP A 150 -16.64 -15.82 -2.16
N GLY A 151 -15.57 -16.38 -1.67
CA GLY A 151 -14.87 -17.52 -2.29
C GLY A 151 -14.08 -17.19 -3.55
N ARG A 152 -14.00 -15.92 -3.99
CA ARG A 152 -13.20 -15.49 -5.15
C ARG A 152 -11.87 -14.89 -4.74
N ASN A 153 -10.90 -14.93 -5.64
CA ASN A 153 -9.68 -14.14 -5.50
C ASN A 153 -9.99 -12.67 -5.80
N VAL A 154 -9.81 -11.80 -4.82
CA VAL A 154 -9.99 -10.35 -4.95
C VAL A 154 -8.64 -9.68 -5.10
N TYR A 155 -8.51 -8.83 -6.11
CA TYR A 155 -7.30 -8.06 -6.38
C TYR A 155 -7.57 -6.57 -6.22
N ILE A 156 -6.69 -5.87 -5.52
CA ILE A 156 -6.66 -4.41 -5.52
C ILE A 156 -5.69 -3.93 -6.59
N ASN A 157 -6.13 -2.99 -7.42
CA ASN A 157 -5.33 -2.43 -8.50
C ASN A 157 -5.12 -0.94 -8.27
N PHE A 158 -3.88 -0.53 -8.13
CA PHE A 158 -3.47 0.87 -8.13
C PHE A 158 -2.94 1.22 -9.53
N GLY A 159 -3.66 2.04 -10.26
CA GLY A 159 -3.32 2.43 -11.63
C GLY A 159 -2.01 3.19 -11.74
N ALA A 160 -1.71 4.01 -10.75
CA ALA A 160 -0.43 4.72 -10.64
C ALA A 160 -0.15 5.10 -9.19
N VAL A 161 1.07 4.85 -8.73
CA VAL A 161 1.60 5.32 -7.45
C VAL A 161 3.05 5.72 -7.65
N LYS A 162 3.42 6.93 -7.24
CA LYS A 162 4.80 7.41 -7.26
C LYS A 162 5.25 7.69 -5.82
N SER A 163 6.38 7.18 -5.38
CA SER A 163 7.32 6.24 -6.01
C SER A 163 7.29 4.89 -5.32
N ALA A 164 7.08 4.88 -4.00
CA ALA A 164 6.97 3.71 -3.15
C ALA A 164 5.61 3.69 -2.47
N MET A 165 5.05 2.51 -2.25
CA MET A 165 3.79 2.33 -1.56
C MET A 165 3.84 1.11 -0.67
N TYR A 166 3.46 1.31 0.58
CA TYR A 166 3.11 0.25 1.51
C TYR A 166 1.60 0.13 1.60
N LEU A 167 1.09 -1.08 1.65
CA LEU A 167 -0.34 -1.35 1.77
C LEU A 167 -0.61 -2.23 2.98
N TRP A 168 -1.54 -1.77 3.81
CA TRP A 168 -2.15 -2.57 4.88
C TRP A 168 -3.65 -2.67 4.64
N ILE A 169 -4.25 -3.77 5.03
CA ILE A 169 -5.70 -3.98 5.04
C ILE A 169 -6.06 -4.55 6.41
N ASN A 170 -6.96 -3.89 7.13
CA ASN A 170 -7.39 -4.28 8.48
C ASN A 170 -6.18 -4.54 9.40
N GLY A 171 -5.28 -3.57 9.48
CA GLY A 171 -4.08 -3.63 10.32
C GLY A 171 -2.99 -4.59 9.88
N LYS A 172 -3.21 -5.38 8.81
CA LYS A 172 -2.26 -6.38 8.32
C LYS A 172 -1.52 -5.88 7.10
N PHE A 173 -0.19 -6.01 7.15
CA PHE A 173 0.63 -5.71 5.97
C PHE A 173 0.27 -6.63 4.81
N VAL A 174 0.04 -6.03 3.64
CA VAL A 174 -0.36 -6.75 2.42
C VAL A 174 0.73 -6.71 1.37
N ALA A 175 1.24 -5.52 1.04
CA ALA A 175 2.15 -5.38 -0.08
C ALA A 175 3.09 -4.18 0.03
N LEU A 176 4.24 -4.31 -0.64
CA LEU A 176 5.14 -3.22 -0.99
C LEU A 176 5.24 -3.13 -2.51
N SER A 177 5.21 -1.92 -3.04
CA SER A 177 5.52 -1.64 -4.44
C SER A 177 6.40 -0.41 -4.52
N GLU A 178 7.57 -0.57 -5.10
CA GLU A 178 8.42 0.54 -5.50
C GLU A 178 8.50 0.60 -7.02
N MET A 179 8.65 1.80 -7.56
CA MET A 179 8.97 1.96 -8.97
C MET A 179 10.46 1.61 -9.13
N PRO A 180 10.80 0.56 -9.92
CA PRO A 180 12.21 0.26 -10.16
C PRO A 180 12.86 1.50 -10.72
N ARG A 181 13.92 1.99 -10.09
CA ARG A 181 14.76 3.02 -10.69
C ARG A 181 15.22 2.47 -12.03
N SER A 182 14.80 3.07 -13.13
CA SER A 182 15.31 2.73 -14.44
C SER A 182 16.82 2.87 -14.37
N ARG A 183 17.55 1.75 -14.50
CA ARG A 183 18.97 1.83 -14.80
C ARG A 183 19.06 2.59 -16.09
N ALA A 184 19.58 3.81 -16.03
CA ALA A 184 20.03 4.48 -17.21
C ALA A 184 21.08 3.54 -17.82
N SER A 185 20.73 2.86 -18.91
CA SER A 185 21.70 2.17 -19.76
C SER A 185 22.61 3.25 -20.29
N ARG A 186 23.88 3.19 -19.93
CA ARG A 186 24.93 3.92 -20.62
C ARG A 186 25.10 3.37 -22.02
#